data_95e6ad304c0b1ed01f60856c20b439b7
#
_entry.id   95e6ad304c0b1ed01f60856c20b439b7
#
_cell.length_a   1.000
_cell.length_b   1.000
_cell.length_c   1.000
_cell.angle_alpha   90.00
_cell.angle_beta   90.00
_cell.angle_gamma   90.00
#
_symmetry.space_group_name_H-M   'P 1'
#
loop_
_entity.id
_entity.type
_entity.pdbx_description
1 polymer ?
#
loop_
_entity_poly.entity_id
_entity_poly.type
_entity_poly.pdbx_seq_one_letter_code
_entity_poly.pdbx_strand_id
1 'polypeptide(L)'
;MTNIRFDNANEAYEFLLDQTVKHGEDFDDTKAIFNCGFYIMNPQKNHITNKERKWSLKYAEAEWQWYLSGDPSISKLGELYGKIPPIWEKMADSLGNVRSNYGWQWKRNAQIDYVTAKLKTNPKTRHAAISIFDGKEFDTYRNDTPCTYAVQFTIINDKLCMSVYMRSNDIWYGFCNDQYQFSSLQKMIARRLNLEIGWYYHHAHNMHLYNNKL
;
A
#
# COMPACT_ATOMS: atom_id res chain seq x y z
N MET A 1 -7.98 -2.27 -23.26
CA MET A 1 -8.29 -1.43 -22.10
C MET A 1 -7.09 -0.52 -21.83
N THR A 2 -7.22 0.77 -22.00
CA THR A 2 -6.18 1.75 -21.66
C THR A 2 -6.31 2.09 -20.18
N ASN A 3 -5.55 1.41 -19.32
CA ASN A 3 -5.42 1.83 -17.93
C ASN A 3 -4.71 3.20 -17.87
N ILE A 4 -5.23 4.10 -17.06
CA ILE A 4 -4.63 5.42 -16.86
C ILE A 4 -3.21 5.28 -16.33
N ARG A 5 -2.30 6.13 -16.79
CA ARG A 5 -0.89 6.15 -16.41
C ARG A 5 -0.51 7.53 -15.91
N PHE A 6 0.12 7.57 -14.75
CA PHE A 6 0.68 8.78 -14.14
C PHE A 6 2.20 8.67 -14.07
N ASP A 7 2.89 9.80 -14.19
CA ASP A 7 4.35 9.81 -14.01
C ASP A 7 4.72 9.46 -12.56
N ASN A 8 4.01 10.03 -11.59
CA ASN A 8 4.35 9.95 -10.17
C ASN A 8 3.10 9.83 -9.27
N ALA A 9 3.34 9.62 -7.97
CA ALA A 9 2.27 9.42 -7.00
C ALA A 9 1.42 10.68 -6.77
N ASN A 10 2.02 11.88 -6.86
CA ASN A 10 1.26 13.12 -6.65
C ASN A 10 0.26 13.37 -7.79
N GLU A 11 0.64 13.12 -9.03
CA GLU A 11 -0.28 13.22 -10.17
C GLU A 11 -1.45 12.25 -10.03
N ALA A 12 -1.18 11.01 -9.61
CA ALA A 12 -2.23 10.03 -9.34
C ALA A 12 -3.16 10.53 -8.23
N TYR A 13 -2.61 11.03 -7.13
CA TYR A 13 -3.36 11.57 -6.00
C TYR A 13 -4.31 12.71 -6.42
N GLU A 14 -3.79 13.72 -7.12
CA GLU A 14 -4.57 14.89 -7.56
C GLU A 14 -5.69 14.50 -8.52
N PHE A 15 -5.40 13.59 -9.45
CA PHE A 15 -6.42 13.05 -10.35
C PHE A 15 -7.50 12.26 -9.59
N LEU A 16 -7.14 11.36 -8.69
CA LEU A 16 -8.09 10.57 -7.92
C LEU A 16 -8.98 11.46 -7.06
N LEU A 17 -8.41 12.47 -6.42
CA LEU A 17 -9.15 13.44 -5.62
C LEU A 17 -10.20 14.16 -6.47
N ASP A 18 -9.79 14.74 -7.60
CA ASP A 18 -10.67 15.46 -8.53
C ASP A 18 -11.79 14.57 -9.08
N GLN A 19 -11.44 13.35 -9.52
CA GLN A 19 -12.42 12.42 -10.09
C GLN A 19 -13.42 11.92 -9.05
N THR A 20 -12.97 11.69 -7.82
CA THR A 20 -13.88 11.22 -6.76
C THR A 20 -14.83 12.33 -6.32
N VAL A 21 -14.35 13.57 -6.21
CA VAL A 21 -15.24 14.72 -5.92
C VAL A 21 -16.29 14.90 -7.01
N LYS A 22 -15.91 14.80 -8.29
CA LYS A 22 -16.79 15.06 -9.45
C LYS A 22 -17.72 13.90 -9.80
N HIS A 23 -17.26 12.68 -9.69
CA HIS A 23 -17.91 11.50 -10.27
C HIS A 23 -18.08 10.34 -9.29
N GLY A 24 -17.59 10.47 -8.02
CA GLY A 24 -17.75 9.43 -7.01
C GLY A 24 -19.23 9.23 -6.65
N GLU A 25 -19.59 7.97 -6.44
CA GLU A 25 -20.89 7.57 -5.92
C GLU A 25 -20.93 7.78 -4.40
N ASP A 26 -22.06 8.22 -3.86
CA ASP A 26 -22.24 8.30 -2.41
C ASP A 26 -22.30 6.87 -1.83
N PHE A 27 -21.44 6.58 -0.90
CA PHE A 27 -21.31 5.28 -0.27
C PHE A 27 -20.98 5.44 1.21
N ASP A 28 -22.00 5.24 2.06
CA ASP A 28 -21.94 5.48 3.51
C ASP A 28 -21.48 6.92 3.83
N ASP A 29 -20.41 7.09 4.59
CA ASP A 29 -19.84 8.39 4.96
C ASP A 29 -18.74 8.87 3.97
N THR A 30 -18.75 8.34 2.74
CA THR A 30 -17.74 8.59 1.69
C THR A 30 -18.35 8.87 0.32
N LYS A 31 -17.54 9.45 -0.58
CA LYS A 31 -17.70 9.32 -2.02
C LYS A 31 -16.68 8.30 -2.56
N ALA A 32 -17.09 7.40 -3.42
CA ALA A 32 -16.28 6.29 -3.89
C ALA A 32 -16.30 6.10 -5.41
N ILE A 33 -15.16 5.68 -5.97
CA ILE A 33 -15.04 5.13 -7.33
C ILE A 33 -14.72 3.64 -7.19
N PHE A 34 -15.55 2.78 -7.79
CA PHE A 34 -15.37 1.34 -7.70
C PHE A 34 -14.50 0.79 -8.83
N ASN A 35 -13.69 -0.24 -8.51
CA ASN A 35 -12.77 -0.91 -9.44
C ASN A 35 -11.78 0.06 -10.10
N CYS A 36 -11.24 0.96 -9.30
CA CYS A 36 -10.26 1.94 -9.74
C CYS A 36 -8.89 1.29 -9.91
N GLY A 37 -8.32 1.36 -11.13
CA GLY A 37 -6.99 0.80 -11.41
C GLY A 37 -6.17 1.69 -12.33
N PHE A 38 -4.88 1.91 -11.99
CA PHE A 38 -3.98 2.80 -12.72
C PHE A 38 -2.50 2.43 -12.51
N TYR A 39 -1.64 2.98 -13.35
CA TYR A 39 -0.19 2.82 -13.25
C TYR A 39 0.47 4.09 -12.74
N ILE A 40 1.49 3.93 -11.88
CA ILE A 40 2.51 4.94 -11.58
C ILE A 40 3.79 4.47 -12.28
N MET A 41 4.25 5.24 -13.26
CA MET A 41 5.35 4.83 -14.13
C MET A 41 6.72 5.02 -13.47
N ASN A 42 6.86 6.00 -12.59
CA ASN A 42 8.06 6.28 -11.80
C ASN A 42 7.75 6.17 -10.29
N PRO A 43 7.55 4.94 -9.74
CA PRO A 43 7.12 4.76 -8.35
C PRO A 43 8.18 5.19 -7.32
N GLN A 44 9.38 5.56 -7.72
CA GLN A 44 10.38 6.19 -6.85
C GLN A 44 10.07 7.66 -6.57
N LYS A 45 9.24 8.32 -7.40
CA LYS A 45 8.68 9.65 -7.17
C LYS A 45 7.39 9.51 -6.34
N ASN A 46 7.54 9.01 -5.12
CA ASN A 46 6.44 8.59 -4.24
C ASN A 46 6.02 9.63 -3.19
N HIS A 47 6.53 10.85 -3.26
CA HIS A 47 6.13 11.93 -2.37
C HIS A 47 4.85 12.60 -2.86
N ILE A 48 3.92 12.82 -1.94
CA ILE A 48 2.74 13.65 -2.19
C ILE A 48 3.11 15.09 -1.87
N THR A 49 3.12 15.93 -2.90
CA THR A 49 3.54 17.33 -2.82
C THR A 49 2.36 18.32 -2.78
N ASN A 50 1.14 17.82 -2.87
CA ASN A 50 -0.07 18.62 -2.75
C ASN A 50 -0.10 19.36 -1.39
N LYS A 51 -0.22 20.69 -1.44
CA LYS A 51 -0.08 21.57 -0.27
C LYS A 51 -1.25 21.45 0.70
N GLU A 52 -2.44 21.16 0.23
CA GLU A 52 -3.64 21.01 1.06
C GLU A 52 -3.58 19.72 1.86
N ARG A 53 -3.06 18.65 1.26
CA ARG A 53 -2.91 17.35 1.92
C ARG A 53 -1.93 17.40 3.11
N LYS A 54 -0.89 18.24 3.05
CA LYS A 54 0.17 18.34 4.08
C LYS A 54 0.72 16.99 4.50
N TRP A 55 1.03 16.14 3.50
CA TRP A 55 1.54 14.80 3.73
C TRP A 55 2.88 14.83 4.50
N SER A 56 3.07 13.91 5.41
CA SER A 56 4.26 13.86 6.28
C SER A 56 5.21 12.76 5.83
N LEU A 57 6.31 13.13 5.20
CA LEU A 57 7.40 12.20 4.89
C LEU A 57 7.95 11.54 6.16
N LYS A 58 8.12 12.32 7.24
CA LYS A 58 8.58 11.77 8.54
C LYS A 58 7.69 10.63 9.02
N TYR A 59 6.37 10.76 8.87
CA TYR A 59 5.44 9.71 9.25
C TYR A 59 5.58 8.48 8.33
N ALA A 60 5.60 8.69 7.02
CA ALA A 60 5.72 7.60 6.05
C ALA A 60 7.02 6.80 6.22
N GLU A 61 8.14 7.48 6.52
CA GLU A 61 9.42 6.82 6.84
C GLU A 61 9.36 6.02 8.15
N ALA A 62 8.75 6.57 9.20
CA ALA A 62 8.58 5.86 10.48
C ALA A 62 7.70 4.62 10.31
N GLU A 63 6.59 4.73 9.55
CA GLU A 63 5.71 3.61 9.22
C GLU A 63 6.46 2.56 8.37
N TRP A 64 7.30 2.97 7.41
CA TRP A 64 8.15 2.06 6.67
C TRP A 64 9.11 1.29 7.57
N GLN A 65 9.77 1.95 8.52
CA GLN A 65 10.64 1.30 9.49
C GLN A 65 9.87 0.34 10.40
N TRP A 66 8.65 0.71 10.79
CA TRP A 66 7.76 -0.18 11.52
C TRP A 66 7.43 -1.44 10.70
N TYR A 67 7.09 -1.32 9.43
CA TYR A 67 6.86 -2.46 8.55
C TYR A 67 8.11 -3.31 8.32
N LEU A 68 9.28 -2.68 8.19
CA LEU A 68 10.54 -3.39 8.11
C LEU A 68 10.87 -4.19 9.38
N SER A 69 10.43 -3.77 10.55
CA SER A 69 10.61 -4.55 11.78
C SER A 69 9.82 -5.86 11.75
N GLY A 70 8.65 -5.87 11.10
CA GLY A 70 7.69 -6.99 11.14
C GLY A 70 7.00 -7.15 12.48
N ASP A 71 7.14 -6.18 13.37
CA ASP A 71 6.47 -6.12 14.66
C ASP A 71 5.10 -5.45 14.50
N PRO A 72 3.98 -6.11 14.80
CA PRO A 72 2.65 -5.52 14.66
C PRO A 72 2.29 -4.51 15.77
N SER A 73 3.13 -4.36 16.79
CA SER A 73 2.87 -3.50 17.95
C SER A 73 2.87 -2.01 17.59
N ILE A 74 1.84 -1.28 18.01
CA ILE A 74 1.77 0.18 17.85
C ILE A 74 2.82 0.92 18.70
N SER A 75 3.30 0.33 19.78
CA SER A 75 4.38 0.90 20.58
C SER A 75 5.66 1.04 19.77
N LYS A 76 5.93 0.08 18.86
CA LYS A 76 7.08 0.16 17.94
C LYS A 76 6.97 1.36 16.99
N LEU A 77 5.79 1.65 16.47
CA LEU A 77 5.57 2.87 15.68
C LEU A 77 5.75 4.12 16.55
N GLY A 78 5.27 4.09 17.80
CA GLY A 78 5.44 5.19 18.77
C GLY A 78 6.91 5.53 19.03
N GLU A 79 7.77 4.50 19.19
CA GLU A 79 9.21 4.67 19.33
C GLU A 79 9.85 5.34 18.09
N LEU A 80 9.44 4.91 16.88
CA LEU A 80 10.01 5.37 15.61
C LEU A 80 9.54 6.78 15.23
N TYR A 81 8.26 7.08 15.45
CA TYR A 81 7.65 8.36 15.05
C TYR A 81 7.68 9.43 16.16
N GLY A 82 7.81 9.00 17.42
CA GLY A 82 7.75 9.85 18.61
C GLY A 82 6.35 10.01 19.23
N LYS A 83 5.33 9.40 18.63
CA LYS A 83 3.96 9.29 19.16
C LYS A 83 3.19 8.20 18.40
N ILE A 84 2.14 7.68 19.01
CA ILE A 84 1.20 6.76 18.35
C ILE A 84 0.09 7.59 17.71
N PRO A 85 -0.15 7.51 16.38
CA PRO A 85 -1.29 8.15 15.75
C PRO A 85 -2.61 7.55 16.26
N PRO A 86 -3.66 8.36 16.54
CA PRO A 86 -4.91 7.89 17.16
C PRO A 86 -5.63 6.78 16.38
N ILE A 87 -5.46 6.74 15.06
CA ILE A 87 -6.05 5.68 14.23
C ILE A 87 -5.51 4.31 14.61
N TRP A 88 -4.22 4.20 14.91
CA TRP A 88 -3.61 2.95 15.29
C TRP A 88 -4.00 2.50 16.70
N GLU A 89 -4.20 3.45 17.64
CA GLU A 89 -4.76 3.15 18.96
C GLU A 89 -6.17 2.56 18.84
N LYS A 90 -6.99 3.12 17.94
CA LYS A 90 -8.36 2.64 17.68
C LYS A 90 -8.39 1.25 17.04
N MET A 91 -7.40 0.92 16.21
CA MET A 91 -7.33 -0.35 15.47
C MET A 91 -6.63 -1.47 16.25
N ALA A 92 -5.83 -1.13 17.24
CA ALA A 92 -5.06 -2.11 18.01
C ALA A 92 -5.97 -3.06 18.80
N ASP A 93 -5.54 -4.31 18.90
CA ASP A 93 -6.12 -5.29 19.79
C ASP A 93 -5.75 -4.99 21.27
N SER A 94 -6.25 -5.81 22.20
CA SER A 94 -6.00 -5.65 23.64
C SER A 94 -4.51 -5.78 24.04
N LEU A 95 -3.68 -6.32 23.15
CA LEU A 95 -2.23 -6.44 23.32
C LEU A 95 -1.46 -5.31 22.63
N GLY A 96 -2.16 -4.34 22.01
CA GLY A 96 -1.56 -3.25 21.26
C GLY A 96 -1.05 -3.64 19.88
N ASN A 97 -1.51 -4.72 19.27
CA ASN A 97 -1.11 -5.16 17.94
C ASN A 97 -2.13 -4.78 16.89
N VAL A 98 -1.65 -4.45 15.70
CA VAL A 98 -2.44 -4.11 14.52
C VAL A 98 -2.29 -5.20 13.46
N ARG A 99 -3.38 -5.90 13.16
CA ARG A 99 -3.39 -7.03 12.20
C ARG A 99 -3.24 -6.58 10.75
N SER A 100 -3.65 -5.35 10.43
CA SER A 100 -3.43 -4.74 9.12
C SER A 100 -2.00 -4.27 8.88
N ASN A 101 -1.08 -4.40 9.84
CA ASN A 101 0.34 -4.08 9.64
C ASN A 101 0.90 -4.87 8.46
N TYR A 102 1.15 -4.19 7.34
CA TYR A 102 1.63 -4.84 6.12
C TYR A 102 3.00 -5.48 6.30
N GLY A 103 3.86 -4.90 7.12
CA GLY A 103 5.19 -5.45 7.42
C GLY A 103 5.12 -6.82 8.07
N TRP A 104 4.23 -6.98 9.05
CA TRP A 104 3.95 -8.28 9.66
C TRP A 104 3.32 -9.23 8.64
N GLN A 105 2.35 -8.76 7.85
CA GLN A 105 1.63 -9.58 6.86
C GLN A 105 2.57 -10.13 5.77
N TRP A 106 3.41 -9.32 5.15
CA TRP A 106 4.27 -9.81 4.08
C TRP A 106 5.51 -10.59 4.55
N LYS A 107 5.89 -10.46 5.85
CA LYS A 107 7.00 -11.24 6.43
C LYS A 107 6.58 -12.63 6.91
N ARG A 108 5.34 -12.78 7.37
CA ARG A 108 4.86 -14.09 7.81
C ARG A 108 5.01 -15.13 6.70
N ASN A 109 5.28 -16.38 7.10
CA ASN A 109 5.50 -17.50 6.18
C ASN A 109 6.63 -17.25 5.16
N ALA A 110 7.61 -16.40 5.49
CA ALA A 110 8.77 -16.07 4.65
C ALA A 110 8.39 -15.65 3.20
N GLN A 111 7.26 -14.96 3.01
CA GLN A 111 6.73 -14.63 1.68
C GLN A 111 7.68 -13.75 0.85
N ILE A 112 8.41 -12.81 1.48
CA ILE A 112 9.40 -11.97 0.78
C ILE A 112 10.54 -12.82 0.21
N ASP A 113 11.04 -13.79 0.99
CA ASP A 113 12.12 -14.68 0.55
C ASP A 113 11.63 -15.65 -0.53
N TYR A 114 10.40 -16.13 -0.40
CA TYR A 114 9.76 -16.96 -1.43
C TYR A 114 9.66 -16.23 -2.78
N VAL A 115 9.10 -15.01 -2.83
CA VAL A 115 8.97 -14.27 -4.11
C VAL A 115 10.33 -13.92 -4.70
N THR A 116 11.30 -13.55 -3.84
CA THR A 116 12.66 -13.24 -4.27
C THR A 116 13.34 -14.48 -4.89
N ALA A 117 13.22 -15.65 -4.25
CA ALA A 117 13.76 -16.90 -4.76
C ALA A 117 13.10 -17.33 -6.09
N LYS A 118 11.76 -17.20 -6.20
CA LYS A 118 11.03 -17.51 -7.43
C LYS A 118 11.49 -16.66 -8.61
N LEU A 119 11.64 -15.33 -8.40
CA LEU A 119 12.10 -14.41 -9.44
C LEU A 119 13.56 -14.63 -9.83
N LYS A 120 14.43 -15.02 -8.89
CA LYS A 120 15.83 -15.39 -9.18
C LYS A 120 15.92 -16.66 -10.01
N THR A 121 15.14 -17.69 -9.68
CA THR A 121 15.16 -18.99 -10.36
C THR A 121 14.52 -18.91 -11.75
N ASN A 122 13.43 -18.16 -11.86
CA ASN A 122 12.71 -17.98 -13.14
C ASN A 122 12.21 -16.54 -13.25
N PRO A 123 12.93 -15.63 -13.95
CA PRO A 123 12.51 -14.25 -14.15
C PRO A 123 11.14 -14.07 -14.82
N LYS A 124 10.63 -15.09 -15.53
CA LYS A 124 9.32 -15.11 -16.20
C LYS A 124 8.24 -15.81 -15.37
N THR A 125 8.51 -16.07 -14.09
CA THR A 125 7.53 -16.73 -13.21
C THR A 125 6.26 -15.88 -13.02
N ARG A 126 5.12 -16.56 -12.92
CA ARG A 126 3.82 -15.98 -12.54
C ARG A 126 3.46 -16.28 -11.08
N HIS A 127 4.39 -16.86 -10.31
CA HIS A 127 4.17 -17.33 -8.94
C HIS A 127 4.72 -16.38 -7.86
N ALA A 128 5.22 -15.20 -8.27
CA ALA A 128 5.81 -14.24 -7.33
C ALA A 128 4.75 -13.33 -6.71
N ALA A 129 3.89 -13.90 -5.87
CA ALA A 129 2.82 -13.21 -5.17
C ALA A 129 3.00 -13.28 -3.65
N ILE A 130 2.62 -12.20 -2.97
CA ILE A 130 2.46 -12.10 -1.53
C ILE A 130 0.97 -11.99 -1.23
N SER A 131 0.43 -12.86 -0.36
CA SER A 131 -0.93 -12.77 0.18
C SER A 131 -0.91 -11.97 1.48
N ILE A 132 -1.73 -10.92 1.55
CA ILE A 132 -1.85 -10.09 2.76
C ILE A 132 -3.14 -10.44 3.50
N PHE A 133 -4.27 -10.44 2.79
CA PHE A 133 -5.55 -10.85 3.34
C PHE A 133 -5.60 -12.38 3.43
N ASP A 134 -5.82 -12.92 4.63
CA ASP A 134 -5.84 -14.36 4.87
C ASP A 134 -7.17 -14.77 5.49
N GLY A 135 -7.93 -15.61 4.78
CA GLY A 135 -9.23 -16.12 5.27
C GLY A 135 -9.18 -16.94 6.56
N LYS A 136 -8.01 -17.46 6.94
CA LYS A 136 -7.82 -18.15 8.21
C LYS A 136 -7.80 -17.21 9.41
N GLU A 137 -7.56 -15.92 9.16
CA GLU A 137 -7.43 -14.89 10.18
C GLU A 137 -8.71 -14.05 10.39
N PHE A 138 -9.83 -14.39 9.75
CA PHE A 138 -11.07 -13.61 9.81
C PHE A 138 -11.52 -13.30 11.23
N ASP A 139 -11.44 -14.27 12.15
CA ASP A 139 -11.82 -14.08 13.54
C ASP A 139 -10.89 -13.11 14.29
N THR A 140 -9.66 -12.94 13.80
CA THR A 140 -8.66 -12.03 14.39
C THR A 140 -8.74 -10.63 13.82
N TYR A 141 -9.31 -10.43 12.63
CA TYR A 141 -9.36 -9.13 11.98
C TYR A 141 -10.31 -8.14 12.64
N ARG A 142 -11.44 -8.58 13.13
CA ARG A 142 -12.43 -7.72 13.83
C ARG A 142 -12.56 -6.35 13.19
N ASN A 143 -12.05 -5.28 13.86
CA ASN A 143 -12.09 -3.90 13.40
C ASN A 143 -10.88 -3.49 12.55
N ASP A 144 -9.91 -4.39 12.36
CA ASP A 144 -8.62 -4.13 11.70
C ASP A 144 -8.37 -5.14 10.57
N THR A 145 -9.28 -5.17 9.60
CA THR A 145 -9.12 -6.02 8.41
C THR A 145 -8.15 -5.37 7.42
N PRO A 146 -7.10 -6.07 6.96
CA PRO A 146 -6.18 -5.52 5.95
C PRO A 146 -6.90 -5.00 4.72
N CYS A 147 -6.56 -3.79 4.28
CA CYS A 147 -7.13 -3.20 3.06
C CYS A 147 -6.58 -3.84 1.79
N THR A 148 -5.40 -4.41 1.83
CA THR A 148 -4.74 -5.05 0.69
C THR A 148 -4.99 -6.55 0.69
N TYR A 149 -5.38 -7.09 -0.49
CA TYR A 149 -5.51 -8.53 -0.70
C TYR A 149 -4.15 -9.18 -0.95
N ALA A 150 -3.44 -8.68 -1.96
CA ALA A 150 -2.22 -9.29 -2.45
C ALA A 150 -1.33 -8.28 -3.20
N VAL A 151 -0.06 -8.67 -3.33
CA VAL A 151 0.93 -7.99 -4.16
C VAL A 151 1.54 -9.00 -5.12
N GLN A 152 1.58 -8.68 -6.42
CA GLN A 152 2.21 -9.50 -7.46
C GLN A 152 3.43 -8.79 -8.02
N PHE A 153 4.54 -9.52 -8.15
CA PHE A 153 5.77 -9.03 -8.79
C PHE A 153 5.96 -9.67 -10.15
N THR A 154 6.50 -8.91 -11.11
CA THR A 154 6.78 -9.38 -12.48
C THR A 154 8.03 -8.67 -12.99
N ILE A 155 8.92 -9.38 -13.68
CA ILE A 155 10.07 -8.78 -14.35
C ILE A 155 9.71 -8.55 -15.81
N ILE A 156 9.79 -7.29 -16.27
CA ILE A 156 9.53 -6.87 -17.65
C ILE A 156 10.67 -5.96 -18.09
N ASN A 157 11.35 -6.29 -19.19
CA ASN A 157 12.48 -5.53 -19.72
C ASN A 157 13.54 -5.23 -18.65
N ASP A 158 13.94 -6.24 -17.90
CA ASP A 158 14.92 -6.20 -16.81
C ASP A 158 14.58 -5.23 -15.68
N LYS A 159 13.30 -4.88 -15.53
CA LYS A 159 12.77 -4.05 -14.44
C LYS A 159 11.77 -4.83 -13.60
N LEU A 160 11.88 -4.65 -12.28
CA LEU A 160 10.88 -5.21 -11.36
C LEU A 160 9.62 -4.35 -11.38
N CYS A 161 8.54 -4.87 -11.91
CA CYS A 161 7.19 -4.29 -11.88
C CYS A 161 6.37 -4.89 -10.75
N MET A 162 5.41 -4.15 -10.23
CA MET A 162 4.59 -4.58 -9.11
C MET A 162 3.12 -4.18 -9.32
N SER A 163 2.20 -5.08 -8.93
CA SER A 163 0.77 -4.79 -8.84
C SER A 163 0.27 -4.99 -7.42
N VAL A 164 -0.48 -4.03 -6.90
CA VAL A 164 -1.13 -4.07 -5.58
C VAL A 164 -2.63 -4.09 -5.76
N TYR A 165 -3.30 -5.00 -5.05
CA TYR A 165 -4.75 -5.19 -5.13
C TYR A 165 -5.38 -4.98 -3.75
N MET A 166 -6.26 -3.98 -3.64
CA MET A 166 -6.89 -3.57 -2.39
C MET A 166 -8.41 -3.74 -2.46
N ARG A 167 -9.04 -4.13 -1.32
CA ARG A 167 -10.51 -4.10 -1.17
C ARG A 167 -11.03 -2.68 -1.01
N SER A 168 -10.23 -1.81 -0.38
CA SER A 168 -10.60 -0.46 -0.02
C SER A 168 -9.36 0.40 0.13
N ASN A 169 -9.39 1.65 -0.35
CA ASN A 169 -8.31 2.61 -0.16
C ASN A 169 -8.86 4.03 -0.06
N ASP A 170 -8.65 4.66 1.08
CA ASP A 170 -8.95 6.07 1.27
C ASP A 170 -7.90 6.93 0.56
N ILE A 171 -8.35 7.88 -0.26
CA ILE A 171 -7.47 8.72 -1.08
C ILE A 171 -6.66 9.66 -0.19
N TRP A 172 -7.29 10.23 0.84
CA TRP A 172 -6.66 11.28 1.63
C TRP A 172 -5.61 10.74 2.60
N TYR A 173 -5.96 9.74 3.41
CA TYR A 173 -5.06 9.19 4.43
C TYR A 173 -4.31 7.93 3.96
N GLY A 174 -5.04 6.99 3.35
CA GLY A 174 -4.55 5.68 2.95
C GLY A 174 -3.62 5.75 1.75
N PHE A 175 -4.11 6.09 0.57
CA PHE A 175 -3.32 6.06 -0.67
C PHE A 175 -1.97 6.77 -0.57
N CYS A 176 -1.96 7.95 0.08
CA CYS A 176 -0.73 8.73 0.24
C CYS A 176 0.39 7.97 0.95
N ASN A 177 0.05 7.13 1.92
CA ASN A 177 0.99 6.31 2.67
C ASN A 177 1.16 4.93 2.03
N ASP A 178 0.07 4.25 1.64
CA ASP A 178 0.12 2.92 1.07
C ASP A 178 1.02 2.83 -0.17
N GLN A 179 0.89 3.78 -1.11
CA GLN A 179 1.74 3.81 -2.31
C GLN A 179 3.22 4.03 -1.96
N TYR A 180 3.52 4.79 -0.89
CA TYR A 180 4.88 4.98 -0.40
C TYR A 180 5.43 3.67 0.16
N GLN A 181 4.64 2.96 0.97
CA GLN A 181 5.04 1.70 1.59
C GLN A 181 5.24 0.60 0.53
N PHE A 182 4.30 0.46 -0.40
CA PHE A 182 4.42 -0.54 -1.46
C PHE A 182 5.53 -0.21 -2.45
N SER A 183 5.73 1.05 -2.85
CA SER A 183 6.88 1.42 -3.69
C SER A 183 8.22 1.19 -2.99
N SER A 184 8.26 1.35 -1.66
CA SER A 184 9.44 1.02 -0.85
C SER A 184 9.69 -0.50 -0.78
N LEU A 185 8.62 -1.31 -0.69
CA LEU A 185 8.71 -2.77 -0.82
C LEU A 185 9.24 -3.19 -2.20
N GLN A 186 8.71 -2.60 -3.28
CA GLN A 186 9.19 -2.85 -4.64
C GLN A 186 10.68 -2.53 -4.75
N LYS A 187 11.11 -1.37 -4.26
CA LYS A 187 12.52 -0.96 -4.24
C LYS A 187 13.41 -1.94 -3.45
N MET A 188 12.93 -2.41 -2.30
CA MET A 188 13.67 -3.38 -1.49
C MET A 188 13.88 -4.71 -2.22
N ILE A 189 12.84 -5.23 -2.87
CA ILE A 189 12.92 -6.49 -3.63
C ILE A 189 13.75 -6.30 -4.91
N ALA A 190 13.61 -5.18 -5.61
CA ALA A 190 14.43 -4.87 -6.79
C ALA A 190 15.93 -4.86 -6.45
N ARG A 191 16.33 -4.27 -5.33
CA ARG A 191 17.70 -4.28 -4.83
C ARG A 191 18.21 -5.70 -4.54
N ARG A 192 17.39 -6.56 -3.91
CA ARG A 192 17.75 -7.98 -3.65
C ARG A 192 17.95 -8.78 -4.93
N LEU A 193 17.31 -8.38 -6.02
CA LEU A 193 17.40 -9.00 -7.34
C LEU A 193 18.43 -8.35 -8.25
N ASN A 194 19.03 -7.23 -7.84
CA ASN A 194 19.89 -6.38 -8.67
C ASN A 194 19.22 -5.93 -9.97
N LEU A 195 17.94 -5.46 -9.86
CA LEU A 195 17.12 -4.99 -10.96
C LEU A 195 16.78 -3.51 -10.80
N GLU A 196 16.53 -2.85 -11.93
CA GLU A 196 15.88 -1.55 -11.94
C GLU A 196 14.40 -1.67 -11.53
N ILE A 197 13.82 -0.55 -11.07
CA ILE A 197 12.42 -0.47 -10.72
C ILE A 197 11.61 -0.15 -11.99
N GLY A 198 10.61 -0.97 -12.27
CA GLY A 198 9.60 -0.75 -13.30
C GLY A 198 8.37 -0.01 -12.78
N TRP A 199 7.26 -0.15 -13.47
CA TRP A 199 6.00 0.47 -13.05
C TRP A 199 5.43 -0.16 -11.77
N TYR A 200 4.58 0.61 -11.09
CA TYR A 200 3.69 0.19 -10.01
C TYR A 200 2.24 0.31 -10.49
N TYR A 201 1.48 -0.78 -10.44
CA TYR A 201 0.05 -0.79 -10.70
C TYR A 201 -0.71 -0.83 -9.37
N HIS A 202 -1.64 0.11 -9.20
CA HIS A 202 -2.52 0.19 -8.03
C HIS A 202 -3.94 -0.14 -8.45
N HIS A 203 -4.59 -1.04 -7.71
CA HIS A 203 -6.01 -1.33 -7.88
C HIS A 203 -6.70 -1.32 -6.53
N ALA A 204 -7.78 -0.55 -6.41
CA ALA A 204 -8.69 -0.60 -5.28
C ALA A 204 -10.12 -0.90 -5.76
N HIS A 205 -10.77 -1.90 -5.15
CA HIS A 205 -12.19 -2.16 -5.43
C HIS A 205 -13.04 -0.96 -5.03
N ASN A 206 -12.77 -0.37 -3.87
CA ASN A 206 -13.41 0.86 -3.39
C ASN A 206 -12.31 1.90 -3.13
N MET A 207 -12.14 2.86 -4.05
CA MET A 207 -11.29 4.02 -3.90
C MET A 207 -12.17 5.19 -3.45
N HIS A 208 -11.95 5.73 -2.24
CA HIS A 208 -12.90 6.66 -1.65
C HIS A 208 -12.26 7.88 -0.98
N LEU A 209 -13.10 8.88 -0.76
CA LEU A 209 -12.80 10.08 0.00
C LEU A 209 -13.89 10.28 1.05
N TYR A 210 -13.51 10.45 2.31
CA TYR A 210 -14.47 10.74 3.38
C TYR A 210 -15.17 12.09 3.18
N ASN A 211 -16.46 12.18 3.49
CA ASN A 211 -17.28 13.40 3.28
C ASN A 211 -16.72 14.64 4.00
N ASN A 212 -15.98 14.47 5.08
CA ASN A 212 -15.29 15.57 5.76
C ASN A 212 -14.03 16.08 5.03
N LYS A 213 -13.74 15.54 3.84
CA LYS A 213 -12.63 15.94 2.94
C LYS A 213 -13.10 16.41 1.56
N LEU A 214 -14.41 16.48 1.35
CA LEU A 214 -15.04 17.02 0.14
C LEU A 214 -14.95 18.55 0.08
#